data_ab52d7a44b96546f395326bb8b62ba4e
#
_entry.id   ab52d7a44b96546f395326bb8b62ba4e
#
_cell.length_a   1.000
_cell.length_b   1.000
_cell.length_c   1.000
_cell.angle_alpha   90.00
_cell.angle_beta   90.00
_cell.angle_gamma   90.00
#
_symmetry.space_group_name_H-M   'P 1'
#
loop_
_entity.id
_entity.type
_entity.pdbx_description
1 polymer ?
#
loop_
_entity_poly.entity_id
_entity_poly.type
_entity_poly.pdbx_seq_one_letter_code
_entity_poly.pdbx_strand_id
1 'polypeptide(L)'
;MFLRHCELHNFRSWDNLTLDLQPGITVFVGANGQGKTNFLEGINYLATLGSHRVSGDSPLIQDGKDSAQLAATAVHNHRELTVAIEINSGKSNQATINTAPCRSREIVGILSTVLFAPEDLGLVRGEPAGRRAYMDTLLVQRRPRLRGVISDYDKIVRQRNALLKSASLSLRHGYHTAAGASALGTLDAWDAQLAHVGAQLLAARLDLLHKIAPLVANNYVALAPHSRPVQLCYSSIPQLMVNDLSLIHISEPTRPER
;
A
#
# COMPACT_ATOMS: atom_id res chain seq x y z
N MET A 1 12.50 12.04 12.38
CA MET A 1 12.50 10.61 12.81
C MET A 1 13.68 9.91 12.15
N PHE A 2 14.40 9.06 12.87
CA PHE A 2 15.41 8.16 12.30
C PHE A 2 15.36 6.81 13.05
N LEU A 3 15.83 5.74 12.41
CA LEU A 3 15.99 4.44 13.05
C LEU A 3 17.31 4.41 13.81
N ARG A 4 17.26 4.07 15.10
CA ARG A 4 18.44 3.93 15.96
C ARG A 4 18.93 2.50 16.01
N HIS A 5 18.02 1.54 16.05
CA HIS A 5 18.33 0.13 16.23
C HIS A 5 17.38 -0.73 15.41
N CYS A 6 17.90 -1.80 14.80
CA CYS A 6 17.12 -2.75 14.02
C CYS A 6 17.63 -4.18 14.26
N GLU A 7 16.67 -5.09 14.38
CA GLU A 7 16.92 -6.53 14.53
C GLU A 7 16.06 -7.32 13.54
N LEU A 8 16.67 -8.29 12.89
CA LEU A 8 16.01 -9.27 12.03
C LEU A 8 16.48 -10.67 12.43
N HIS A 9 15.52 -11.57 12.68
CA HIS A 9 15.81 -12.98 12.97
C HIS A 9 15.00 -13.86 12.02
N ASN A 10 15.67 -14.86 11.42
CA ASN A 10 15.07 -15.81 10.45
C ASN A 10 14.29 -15.11 9.33
N PHE A 11 14.75 -13.94 8.89
CA PHE A 11 14.07 -13.15 7.87
C PHE A 11 14.83 -13.22 6.55
N ARG A 12 14.21 -13.76 5.52
CA ARG A 12 14.81 -13.95 4.19
C ARG A 12 16.13 -14.72 4.29
N SER A 13 17.26 -14.06 3.95
CA SER A 13 18.62 -14.62 4.03
C SER A 13 19.31 -14.39 5.37
N TRP A 14 18.67 -13.71 6.31
CA TRP A 14 19.27 -13.35 7.59
C TRP A 14 18.84 -14.33 8.68
N ASP A 15 19.80 -15.10 9.23
CA ASP A 15 19.59 -15.85 10.47
C ASP A 15 19.43 -14.87 11.63
N ASN A 16 20.40 -13.97 11.76
CA ASN A 16 20.43 -12.89 12.74
C ASN A 16 21.12 -11.68 12.14
N LEU A 17 20.51 -10.53 12.28
CA LEU A 17 21.08 -9.24 11.93
C LEU A 17 20.70 -8.24 13.01
N THR A 18 21.70 -7.60 13.60
CA THR A 18 21.52 -6.49 14.54
C THR A 18 22.33 -5.32 14.06
N LEU A 19 21.71 -4.15 13.95
CA LEU A 19 22.35 -2.93 13.47
C LEU A 19 21.97 -1.73 14.34
N ASP A 20 22.96 -0.97 14.75
CA ASP A 20 22.80 0.36 15.31
C ASP A 20 23.05 1.40 14.21
N LEU A 21 22.11 2.30 14.06
CA LEU A 21 22.10 3.32 13.02
C LEU A 21 22.20 4.72 13.65
N GLN A 22 22.82 5.63 12.91
CA GLN A 22 22.93 7.03 13.28
C GLN A 22 22.06 7.90 12.37
N PRO A 23 21.67 9.11 12.81
CA PRO A 23 21.02 10.07 11.90
C PRO A 23 21.89 10.38 10.70
N GLY A 24 21.28 10.46 9.52
CA GLY A 24 21.98 10.77 8.28
C GLY A 24 21.92 9.64 7.25
N ILE A 25 22.93 9.57 6.42
CA ILE A 25 22.99 8.60 5.31
C ILE A 25 23.77 7.37 5.77
N THR A 26 23.16 6.19 5.64
CA THR A 26 23.82 4.89 5.83
C THR A 26 23.91 4.18 4.49
N VAL A 27 25.12 3.72 4.14
CA VAL A 27 25.39 3.02 2.88
C VAL A 27 25.74 1.56 3.16
N PHE A 28 24.97 0.64 2.58
CA PHE A 28 25.24 -0.79 2.64
C PHE A 28 26.04 -1.23 1.42
N VAL A 29 27.27 -1.69 1.66
CA VAL A 29 28.20 -2.14 0.61
C VAL A 29 28.45 -3.65 0.75
N GLY A 30 28.56 -4.34 -0.37
CA GLY A 30 28.80 -5.77 -0.42
C GLY A 30 28.39 -6.40 -1.74
N ALA A 31 28.73 -7.66 -1.97
CA ALA A 31 28.38 -8.41 -3.16
C ALA A 31 26.86 -8.59 -3.31
N ASN A 32 26.43 -8.89 -4.53
CA ASN A 32 25.01 -9.19 -4.79
C ASN A 32 24.61 -10.48 -4.07
N GLY A 33 23.35 -10.56 -3.64
CA GLY A 33 22.85 -11.72 -2.90
C GLY A 33 23.12 -11.71 -1.38
N GLN A 34 23.86 -10.75 -0.85
CA GLN A 34 24.23 -10.67 0.56
C GLN A 34 23.15 -10.12 1.50
N GLY A 35 21.90 -10.00 1.02
CA GLY A 35 20.76 -9.60 1.87
C GLY A 35 20.58 -8.10 2.10
N LYS A 36 21.37 -7.21 1.46
CA LYS A 36 21.23 -5.74 1.62
C LYS A 36 19.78 -5.26 1.38
N THR A 37 19.18 -5.70 0.29
CA THR A 37 17.78 -5.39 -0.03
C THR A 37 16.79 -6.02 0.94
N ASN A 38 17.11 -7.22 1.47
CA ASN A 38 16.27 -7.89 2.46
C ASN A 38 16.18 -7.09 3.76
N PHE A 39 17.25 -6.41 4.16
CA PHE A 39 17.22 -5.49 5.31
C PHE A 39 16.25 -4.33 5.07
N LEU A 40 16.33 -3.67 3.92
CA LEU A 40 15.40 -2.56 3.56
C LEU A 40 13.96 -3.05 3.45
N GLU A 41 13.75 -4.26 2.92
CA GLU A 41 12.44 -4.91 2.87
C GLU A 41 11.86 -5.12 4.27
N GLY A 42 12.67 -5.58 5.23
CA GLY A 42 12.28 -5.78 6.63
C GLY A 42 11.84 -4.48 7.30
N ILE A 43 12.60 -3.40 7.13
CA ILE A 43 12.23 -2.07 7.65
C ILE A 43 10.93 -1.57 7.02
N ASN A 44 10.77 -1.71 5.72
CA ASN A 44 9.54 -1.32 5.04
C ASN A 44 8.35 -2.18 5.49
N TYR A 45 8.56 -3.48 5.74
CA TYR A 45 7.52 -4.37 6.26
C TYR A 45 7.04 -3.92 7.66
N LEU A 46 7.95 -3.56 8.56
CA LEU A 46 7.57 -3.00 9.88
C LEU A 46 6.71 -1.73 9.77
N ALA A 47 6.90 -0.92 8.73
CA ALA A 47 6.14 0.31 8.53
C ALA A 47 4.78 0.09 7.86
N THR A 48 4.65 -0.91 6.98
CA THR A 48 3.50 -1.06 6.09
C THR A 48 2.73 -2.35 6.26
N LEU A 49 3.33 -3.37 6.89
CA LEU A 49 2.89 -4.76 6.92
C LEU A 49 2.72 -5.36 5.52
N GLY A 50 3.60 -4.97 4.61
CA GLY A 50 3.61 -5.47 3.24
C GLY A 50 5.01 -5.48 2.65
N SER A 51 5.27 -6.43 1.78
CA SER A 51 6.49 -6.47 0.97
C SER A 51 6.20 -5.93 -0.42
N HIS A 52 7.15 -5.19 -0.99
CA HIS A 52 7.12 -4.75 -2.39
C HIS A 52 7.47 -5.87 -3.38
N ARG A 53 7.98 -7.02 -2.87
CA ARG A 53 8.49 -8.13 -3.69
C ARG A 53 7.58 -9.35 -3.70
N VAL A 54 6.78 -9.54 -2.64
CA VAL A 54 5.93 -10.73 -2.47
C VAL A 54 4.56 -10.33 -1.95
N SER A 55 3.53 -11.08 -2.34
CA SER A 55 2.14 -10.79 -1.98
C SER A 55 1.69 -11.38 -0.64
N GLY A 56 2.53 -12.21 0.00
CA GLY A 56 2.20 -12.87 1.26
C GLY A 56 3.39 -12.91 2.21
N ASP A 57 3.14 -13.28 3.45
CA ASP A 57 4.14 -13.24 4.53
C ASP A 57 5.05 -14.48 4.53
N SER A 58 4.56 -15.63 4.09
CA SER A 58 5.32 -16.89 4.14
C SER A 58 6.70 -16.81 3.47
N PRO A 59 6.88 -16.18 2.30
CA PRO A 59 8.20 -16.05 1.67
C PRO A 59 9.16 -15.12 2.41
N LEU A 60 8.72 -14.38 3.43
CA LEU A 60 9.57 -13.53 4.26
C LEU A 60 10.28 -14.31 5.33
N ILE A 61 9.72 -15.45 5.74
CA ILE A 61 10.32 -16.36 6.70
C ILE A 61 11.45 -17.12 6.00
N GLN A 62 12.58 -17.26 6.69
CA GLN A 62 13.69 -18.02 6.18
C GLN A 62 13.30 -19.50 5.96
N ASP A 63 13.82 -20.11 4.91
CA ASP A 63 13.54 -21.50 4.57
C ASP A 63 13.86 -22.45 5.73
N GLY A 64 12.95 -23.37 6.01
CA GLY A 64 13.06 -24.31 7.13
C GLY A 64 12.75 -23.74 8.51
N LYS A 65 12.25 -22.50 8.61
CA LYS A 65 11.83 -21.87 9.88
C LYS A 65 10.32 -21.68 9.94
N ASP A 66 9.78 -21.67 11.16
CA ASP A 66 8.34 -21.50 11.40
C ASP A 66 7.95 -20.02 11.58
N SER A 67 8.89 -19.16 11.92
CA SER A 67 8.64 -17.74 12.10
C SER A 67 9.88 -16.88 11.79
N ALA A 68 9.61 -15.60 11.52
CA ALA A 68 10.63 -14.55 11.43
C ALA A 68 10.29 -13.43 12.41
N GLN A 69 11.30 -12.81 13.01
CA GLN A 69 11.11 -11.69 13.91
C GLN A 69 11.83 -10.46 13.38
N LEU A 70 11.13 -9.34 13.43
CA LEU A 70 11.65 -8.03 13.05
C LEU A 70 11.38 -7.05 14.17
N ALA A 71 12.38 -6.27 14.53
CA ALA A 71 12.22 -5.18 15.48
C ALA A 71 12.97 -3.95 15.02
N ALA A 72 12.43 -2.77 15.32
CA ALA A 72 13.10 -1.50 15.07
C ALA A 72 12.77 -0.48 16.15
N THR A 73 13.78 0.23 16.61
CA THR A 73 13.66 1.37 17.51
C THR A 73 13.86 2.65 16.70
N ALA A 74 12.85 3.49 16.68
CA ALA A 74 12.90 4.79 16.05
C ALA A 74 12.95 5.91 17.09
N VAL A 75 13.67 6.97 16.77
CA VAL A 75 13.73 8.21 17.56
C VAL A 75 12.98 9.32 16.84
N HIS A 76 12.02 9.92 17.51
CA HIS A 76 11.27 11.08 17.01
C HIS A 76 11.07 12.10 18.14
N ASN A 77 11.50 13.35 17.94
CA ASN A 77 11.40 14.41 18.94
C ASN A 77 11.93 13.99 20.33
N HIS A 78 13.12 13.39 20.38
CA HIS A 78 13.80 12.86 21.58
C HIS A 78 13.04 11.73 22.32
N ARG A 79 12.04 11.16 21.70
CA ARG A 79 11.33 9.98 22.23
C ARG A 79 11.69 8.75 21.41
N GLU A 80 11.96 7.65 22.10
CA GLU A 80 12.19 6.36 21.48
C GLU A 80 10.90 5.55 21.45
N LEU A 81 10.67 4.88 20.35
CA LEU A 81 9.58 3.95 20.17
C LEU A 81 10.10 2.69 19.49
N THR A 82 9.91 1.55 20.14
CA THR A 82 10.27 0.26 19.57
C THR A 82 9.02 -0.43 19.05
N VAL A 83 9.06 -0.87 17.81
CA VAL A 83 8.04 -1.73 17.21
C VAL A 83 8.66 -3.07 16.86
N ALA A 84 7.95 -4.14 17.14
CA ALA A 84 8.37 -5.47 16.73
C ALA A 84 7.19 -6.27 16.19
N ILE A 85 7.50 -7.21 15.30
CA ILE A 85 6.53 -8.16 14.76
C ILE A 85 7.18 -9.53 14.63
N GLU A 86 6.42 -10.55 14.99
CA GLU A 86 6.71 -11.94 14.68
C GLU A 86 5.77 -12.38 13.56
N ILE A 87 6.36 -12.71 12.42
CA ILE A 87 5.68 -13.26 11.24
C ILE A 87 5.65 -14.77 11.43
N ASN A 88 4.45 -15.37 11.43
CA ASN A 88 4.27 -16.79 11.68
C ASN A 88 3.75 -17.52 10.43
N SER A 89 4.28 -18.72 10.19
CA SER A 89 3.74 -19.63 9.19
C SER A 89 2.47 -20.29 9.72
N GLY A 90 1.34 -20.06 9.01
CA GLY A 90 0.06 -20.70 9.35
C GLY A 90 -0.64 -20.22 10.61
N LYS A 91 -0.12 -19.17 11.28
CA LYS A 91 -0.72 -18.53 12.46
C LYS A 91 -0.83 -17.02 12.25
N SER A 92 -1.59 -16.35 13.11
CA SER A 92 -1.63 -14.89 13.13
C SER A 92 -0.31 -14.29 13.58
N ASN A 93 0.15 -13.24 12.90
CA ASN A 93 1.32 -12.48 13.29
C ASN A 93 1.09 -11.79 14.64
N GLN A 94 2.12 -11.73 15.46
CA GLN A 94 2.13 -11.06 16.76
C GLN A 94 2.95 -9.78 16.68
N ALA A 95 2.49 -8.72 17.32
CA ALA A 95 3.19 -7.45 17.31
C ALA A 95 3.27 -6.86 18.71
N THR A 96 4.30 -6.03 18.92
CA THR A 96 4.47 -5.27 20.16
C THR A 96 4.87 -3.82 19.88
N ILE A 97 4.46 -2.93 20.77
CA ILE A 97 4.92 -1.53 20.82
C ILE A 97 5.52 -1.31 22.22
N ASN A 98 6.81 -0.96 22.28
CA ASN A 98 7.55 -0.83 23.55
C ASN A 98 7.36 -2.05 24.46
N THR A 99 7.46 -3.26 23.88
CA THR A 99 7.25 -4.54 24.57
C THR A 99 5.79 -4.89 24.92
N ALA A 100 4.85 -3.94 24.86
CA ALA A 100 3.45 -4.22 25.11
C ALA A 100 2.81 -4.90 23.89
N PRO A 101 2.12 -6.04 24.06
CA PRO A 101 1.42 -6.72 22.97
C PRO A 101 0.34 -5.82 22.34
N CYS A 102 0.25 -5.85 21.02
CA CYS A 102 -0.75 -5.12 20.26
C CYS A 102 -1.20 -5.91 19.02
N ARG A 103 -2.23 -5.44 18.35
CA ARG A 103 -2.61 -6.02 17.06
C ARG A 103 -1.62 -5.55 15.99
N SER A 104 -1.22 -6.44 15.07
CA SER A 104 -0.25 -6.11 14.02
C SER A 104 -0.61 -4.83 13.25
N ARG A 105 -1.90 -4.58 13.00
CA ARG A 105 -2.36 -3.37 12.33
C ARG A 105 -2.07 -2.06 13.08
N GLU A 106 -1.80 -2.12 14.38
CA GLU A 106 -1.59 -0.93 15.22
C GLU A 106 -0.16 -0.40 15.10
N ILE A 107 0.78 -1.20 14.61
CA ILE A 107 2.15 -0.74 14.34
C ILE A 107 2.24 0.08 13.05
N VAL A 108 1.26 -0.03 12.13
CA VAL A 108 1.29 0.70 10.86
C VAL A 108 1.16 2.20 11.08
N GLY A 109 2.07 2.96 10.48
CA GLY A 109 2.11 4.43 10.61
C GLY A 109 2.92 4.93 11.82
N ILE A 110 3.44 4.03 12.68
CA ILE A 110 4.42 4.39 13.72
C ILE A 110 5.76 4.73 13.06
N LEU A 111 6.23 3.86 12.20
CA LEU A 111 7.40 4.12 11.35
C LEU A 111 6.92 4.76 10.05
N SER A 112 7.47 5.91 9.70
CA SER A 112 7.25 6.55 8.40
C SER A 112 8.41 6.23 7.49
N THR A 113 8.16 5.44 6.45
CA THR A 113 9.17 5.02 5.47
C THR A 113 8.77 5.46 4.06
N VAL A 114 9.77 5.76 3.26
CA VAL A 114 9.65 5.84 1.81
C VAL A 114 10.69 4.89 1.23
N LEU A 115 10.23 3.84 0.58
CA LEU A 115 11.10 2.92 -0.14
C LEU A 115 11.10 3.32 -1.62
N PHE A 116 12.27 3.36 -2.22
CA PHE A 116 12.45 3.44 -3.67
C PHE A 116 13.19 2.20 -4.15
N ALA A 117 12.57 1.47 -5.04
CA ALA A 117 13.11 0.23 -5.61
C ALA A 117 12.98 0.25 -7.15
N PRO A 118 13.76 -0.55 -7.88
CA PRO A 118 13.63 -0.63 -9.34
C PRO A 118 12.22 -0.94 -9.84
N GLU A 119 11.45 -1.68 -9.05
CA GLU A 119 10.05 -2.05 -9.31
C GLU A 119 9.13 -0.82 -9.35
N ASP A 120 9.50 0.27 -8.67
CA ASP A 120 8.71 1.52 -8.63
C ASP A 120 8.65 2.25 -9.98
N LEU A 121 9.53 1.90 -10.92
CA LEU A 121 9.39 2.33 -12.31
C LEU A 121 8.07 1.85 -12.92
N GLY A 122 7.50 0.76 -12.39
CA GLY A 122 6.16 0.30 -12.70
C GLY A 122 5.04 1.29 -12.34
N LEU A 123 5.26 2.23 -11.43
CA LEU A 123 4.29 3.29 -11.13
C LEU A 123 4.02 4.19 -12.34
N VAL A 124 5.04 4.43 -13.15
CA VAL A 124 4.93 5.26 -14.35
C VAL A 124 4.49 4.44 -15.57
N ARG A 125 5.09 3.25 -15.75
CA ARG A 125 4.94 2.44 -16.97
C ARG A 125 3.91 1.31 -16.84
N GLY A 126 3.57 0.95 -15.61
CA GLY A 126 2.70 -0.21 -15.33
C GLY A 126 1.21 0.16 -15.25
N GLU A 127 0.45 -0.84 -14.83
CA GLU A 127 -1.00 -0.80 -14.75
C GLU A 127 -1.53 0.21 -13.69
N PRO A 128 -2.71 0.78 -13.89
CA PRO A 128 -3.35 1.69 -12.93
C PRO A 128 -3.53 1.08 -11.52
N ALA A 129 -3.58 -0.25 -11.42
CA ALA A 129 -3.68 -0.95 -10.14
C ALA A 129 -2.49 -0.67 -9.22
N GLY A 130 -1.26 -0.66 -9.77
CA GLY A 130 -0.04 -0.34 -9.03
C GLY A 130 -0.07 1.10 -8.47
N ARG A 131 -0.51 2.07 -9.28
CA ARG A 131 -0.66 3.46 -8.83
C ARG A 131 -1.68 3.61 -7.71
N ARG A 132 -2.83 2.90 -7.79
CA ARG A 132 -3.82 2.89 -6.71
C ARG A 132 -3.26 2.28 -5.44
N ALA A 133 -2.58 1.13 -5.54
CA ALA A 133 -1.95 0.47 -4.39
C ALA A 133 -0.92 1.37 -3.71
N TYR A 134 -0.10 2.09 -4.47
CA TYR A 134 0.84 3.07 -3.95
C TYR A 134 0.15 4.20 -3.18
N MET A 135 -0.91 4.79 -3.77
CA MET A 135 -1.71 5.83 -3.09
C MET A 135 -2.32 5.29 -1.79
N ASP A 136 -2.86 4.09 -1.82
CA ASP A 136 -3.50 3.46 -0.65
C ASP A 136 -2.48 3.19 0.46
N THR A 137 -1.25 2.79 0.12
CA THR A 137 -0.15 2.66 1.08
C THR A 137 0.16 4.00 1.74
N LEU A 138 0.30 5.08 0.96
CA LEU A 138 0.53 6.42 1.51
C LEU A 138 -0.63 6.90 2.40
N LEU A 139 -1.87 6.63 1.99
CA LEU A 139 -3.06 6.96 2.78
C LEU A 139 -3.04 6.27 4.14
N VAL A 140 -2.72 4.97 4.16
CA VAL A 140 -2.66 4.18 5.41
C VAL A 140 -1.52 4.66 6.32
N GLN A 141 -0.33 4.96 5.77
CA GLN A 141 0.78 5.51 6.55
C GLN A 141 0.42 6.85 7.20
N ARG A 142 -0.31 7.72 6.49
CA ARG A 142 -0.73 9.03 7.02
C ARG A 142 -1.94 8.97 7.94
N ARG A 143 -2.88 8.07 7.67
CA ARG A 143 -4.14 7.90 8.39
C ARG A 143 -4.47 6.41 8.52
N PRO A 144 -3.90 5.70 9.53
CA PRO A 144 -4.04 4.25 9.68
C PRO A 144 -5.49 3.74 9.66
N ARG A 145 -6.44 4.57 10.12
CA ARG A 145 -7.88 4.26 10.07
C ARG A 145 -8.42 3.97 8.68
N LEU A 146 -7.81 4.53 7.62
CA LEU A 146 -8.23 4.31 6.24
C LEU A 146 -7.97 2.88 5.76
N ARG A 147 -7.14 2.10 6.46
CA ARG A 147 -6.95 0.68 6.17
C ARG A 147 -8.27 -0.10 6.23
N GLY A 148 -9.15 0.22 7.19
CA GLY A 148 -10.49 -0.36 7.27
C GLY A 148 -11.32 -0.06 6.03
N VAL A 149 -11.36 1.20 5.61
CA VAL A 149 -12.10 1.64 4.41
C VAL A 149 -11.61 0.92 3.15
N ILE A 150 -10.28 0.80 2.96
CA ILE A 150 -9.69 0.09 1.81
C ILE A 150 -10.06 -1.40 1.85
N SER A 151 -9.94 -2.04 3.01
CA SER A 151 -10.29 -3.45 3.18
C SER A 151 -11.77 -3.72 2.90
N ASP A 152 -12.66 -2.85 3.38
CA ASP A 152 -14.10 -2.96 3.14
C ASP A 152 -14.42 -2.74 1.65
N TYR A 153 -13.81 -1.76 1.02
CA TYR A 153 -13.94 -1.53 -0.42
C TYR A 153 -13.54 -2.78 -1.22
N ASP A 154 -12.37 -3.35 -0.95
CA ASP A 154 -11.89 -4.55 -1.64
C ASP A 154 -12.80 -5.77 -1.40
N LYS A 155 -13.32 -5.90 -0.19
CA LYS A 155 -14.27 -6.97 0.15
C LYS A 155 -15.58 -6.82 -0.64
N ILE A 156 -16.14 -5.62 -0.66
CA ILE A 156 -17.39 -5.31 -1.40
C ILE A 156 -17.19 -5.60 -2.90
N VAL A 157 -16.10 -5.11 -3.49
CA VAL A 157 -15.79 -5.35 -4.91
C VAL A 157 -15.67 -6.85 -5.21
N ARG A 158 -14.99 -7.62 -4.36
CA ARG A 158 -14.88 -9.08 -4.53
C ARG A 158 -16.24 -9.77 -4.46
N GLN A 159 -17.08 -9.43 -3.47
CA GLN A 159 -18.42 -10.03 -3.31
C GLN A 159 -19.34 -9.66 -4.47
N ARG A 160 -19.34 -8.39 -4.87
CA ARG A 160 -20.10 -7.93 -6.05
C ARG A 160 -19.67 -8.66 -7.33
N ASN A 161 -18.37 -8.78 -7.57
CA ASN A 161 -17.87 -9.49 -8.75
C ASN A 161 -18.18 -10.99 -8.73
N ALA A 162 -18.16 -11.63 -7.57
CA ALA A 162 -18.57 -13.03 -7.41
C ALA A 162 -20.07 -13.19 -7.72
N LEU A 163 -20.90 -12.29 -7.22
CA LEU A 163 -22.35 -12.27 -7.52
C LEU A 163 -22.60 -12.10 -9.02
N LEU A 164 -21.94 -11.14 -9.69
CA LEU A 164 -22.07 -10.93 -11.13
C LEU A 164 -21.68 -12.15 -11.94
N LYS A 165 -20.62 -12.88 -11.53
CA LYS A 165 -20.21 -14.12 -12.19
C LYS A 165 -21.24 -15.24 -11.99
N SER A 166 -21.72 -15.45 -10.77
CA SER A 166 -22.69 -16.51 -10.47
C SER A 166 -24.07 -16.23 -11.05
N ALA A 167 -24.50 -14.96 -11.03
CA ALA A 167 -25.79 -14.56 -11.55
C ALA A 167 -25.82 -14.30 -13.07
N SER A 168 -24.69 -14.41 -13.77
CA SER A 168 -24.58 -14.06 -15.19
C SER A 168 -25.56 -14.83 -16.07
N LEU A 169 -25.83 -16.10 -15.78
CA LEU A 169 -26.79 -16.93 -16.49
C LEU A 169 -28.24 -16.49 -16.20
N SER A 170 -28.58 -16.26 -14.93
CA SER A 170 -29.89 -15.80 -14.50
C SER A 170 -30.22 -14.41 -15.04
N LEU A 171 -29.25 -13.51 -15.11
CA LEU A 171 -29.39 -12.17 -15.66
C LEU A 171 -29.54 -12.19 -17.20
N ARG A 172 -28.94 -13.15 -17.90
CA ARG A 172 -29.12 -13.33 -19.37
C ARG A 172 -30.50 -13.83 -19.74
N HIS A 173 -31.17 -14.60 -18.88
CA HIS A 173 -32.52 -15.12 -19.12
C HIS A 173 -33.64 -14.11 -18.78
N GLY A 174 -33.27 -12.89 -18.39
CA GLY A 174 -34.17 -11.76 -18.17
C GLY A 174 -34.49 -11.50 -16.70
N TYR A 175 -34.75 -10.22 -16.44
CA TYR A 175 -35.04 -9.65 -15.12
C TYR A 175 -36.41 -10.11 -14.56
N HIS A 176 -37.21 -10.81 -15.34
CA HIS A 176 -38.58 -11.22 -15.02
C HIS A 176 -38.66 -12.56 -14.26
N THR A 177 -37.55 -13.24 -14.04
CA THR A 177 -37.53 -14.47 -13.22
C THR A 177 -37.33 -14.13 -11.75
N ALA A 178 -37.92 -14.93 -10.84
CA ALA A 178 -37.74 -14.75 -9.40
C ALA A 178 -36.25 -14.76 -8.97
N ALA A 179 -35.43 -15.61 -9.63
CA ALA A 179 -33.99 -15.68 -9.41
C ALA A 179 -33.27 -14.41 -9.91
N GLY A 180 -33.68 -13.86 -11.05
CA GLY A 180 -33.14 -12.60 -11.58
C GLY A 180 -33.48 -11.40 -10.69
N ALA A 181 -34.72 -11.28 -10.23
CA ALA A 181 -35.13 -10.23 -9.31
C ALA A 181 -34.40 -10.29 -7.97
N SER A 182 -34.19 -11.48 -7.40
CA SER A 182 -33.42 -11.68 -6.15
C SER A 182 -31.94 -11.31 -6.34
N ALA A 183 -31.34 -11.68 -7.49
CA ALA A 183 -29.96 -11.31 -7.81
C ALA A 183 -29.78 -9.79 -7.94
N LEU A 184 -30.75 -9.10 -8.57
CA LEU A 184 -30.76 -7.64 -8.70
C LEU A 184 -30.85 -6.96 -7.32
N GLY A 185 -31.80 -7.34 -6.47
CA GLY A 185 -31.93 -6.74 -5.14
C GLY A 185 -30.66 -6.92 -4.29
N THR A 186 -29.98 -8.07 -4.44
CA THR A 186 -28.68 -8.28 -3.80
C THR A 186 -27.60 -7.40 -4.40
N LEU A 187 -27.62 -7.20 -5.74
CA LEU A 187 -26.66 -6.33 -6.43
C LEU A 187 -26.85 -4.85 -6.02
N ASP A 188 -28.08 -4.38 -5.94
CA ASP A 188 -28.40 -3.01 -5.48
C ASP A 188 -27.88 -2.74 -4.07
N ALA A 189 -27.97 -3.71 -3.17
CA ALA A 189 -27.42 -3.60 -1.82
C ALA A 189 -25.87 -3.48 -1.84
N TRP A 190 -25.21 -4.26 -2.67
CA TRP A 190 -23.74 -4.16 -2.85
C TRP A 190 -23.35 -2.83 -3.52
N ASP A 191 -24.12 -2.35 -4.49
CA ASP A 191 -23.87 -1.09 -5.18
C ASP A 191 -24.04 0.11 -4.24
N ALA A 192 -25.03 0.10 -3.37
CA ALA A 192 -25.20 1.12 -2.34
C ALA A 192 -24.01 1.16 -1.35
N GLN A 193 -23.55 -0.01 -0.90
CA GLN A 193 -22.38 -0.11 -0.03
C GLN A 193 -21.11 0.34 -0.76
N LEU A 194 -20.93 -0.09 -2.02
CA LEU A 194 -19.79 0.31 -2.86
C LEU A 194 -19.75 1.81 -3.06
N ALA A 195 -20.90 2.44 -3.33
CA ALA A 195 -20.99 3.89 -3.50
C ALA A 195 -20.57 4.62 -2.22
N HIS A 196 -21.04 4.16 -1.05
CA HIS A 196 -20.71 4.80 0.23
C HIS A 196 -19.22 4.69 0.57
N VAL A 197 -18.68 3.46 0.57
CA VAL A 197 -17.27 3.22 0.93
C VAL A 197 -16.32 3.74 -0.16
N GLY A 198 -16.73 3.59 -1.43
CA GLY A 198 -15.99 4.10 -2.59
C GLY A 198 -15.86 5.62 -2.58
N ALA A 199 -16.91 6.35 -2.21
CA ALA A 199 -16.86 7.81 -2.08
C ALA A 199 -15.86 8.25 -1.00
N GLN A 200 -15.82 7.56 0.15
CA GLN A 200 -14.85 7.86 1.21
C GLN A 200 -13.40 7.63 0.74
N LEU A 201 -13.14 6.51 0.07
CA LEU A 201 -11.82 6.19 -0.45
C LEU A 201 -11.40 7.16 -1.56
N LEU A 202 -12.32 7.49 -2.47
CA LEU A 202 -12.06 8.45 -3.54
C LEU A 202 -11.74 9.84 -2.99
N ALA A 203 -12.53 10.34 -2.06
CA ALA A 203 -12.26 11.62 -1.40
C ALA A 203 -10.89 11.64 -0.72
N ALA A 204 -10.50 10.55 -0.06
CA ALA A 204 -9.18 10.43 0.57
C ALA A 204 -8.04 10.44 -0.47
N ARG A 205 -8.21 9.74 -1.60
CA ARG A 205 -7.23 9.73 -2.70
C ARG A 205 -7.09 11.09 -3.36
N LEU A 206 -8.19 11.81 -3.59
CA LEU A 206 -8.17 13.15 -4.15
C LEU A 206 -7.51 14.17 -3.20
N ASP A 207 -7.80 14.12 -1.89
CA ASP A 207 -7.11 14.95 -0.87
C ASP A 207 -5.61 14.67 -0.85
N LEU A 208 -5.22 13.38 -0.91
CA LEU A 208 -3.81 13.01 -0.99
C LEU A 208 -3.16 13.57 -2.26
N LEU A 209 -3.77 13.36 -3.41
CA LEU A 209 -3.24 13.80 -4.69
C LEU A 209 -3.05 15.32 -4.73
N HIS A 210 -4.04 16.08 -4.26
CA HIS A 210 -3.95 17.53 -4.15
C HIS A 210 -2.73 17.98 -3.32
N LYS A 211 -2.43 17.26 -2.25
CA LYS A 211 -1.29 17.56 -1.37
C LYS A 211 0.06 17.16 -1.96
N ILE A 212 0.14 16.05 -2.69
CA ILE A 212 1.42 15.59 -3.24
C ILE A 212 1.75 16.21 -4.60
N ALA A 213 0.75 16.64 -5.38
CA ALA A 213 0.98 17.18 -6.72
C ALA A 213 2.00 18.34 -6.75
N PRO A 214 1.88 19.39 -5.91
CA PRO A 214 2.87 20.48 -5.89
C PRO A 214 4.26 19.99 -5.44
N LEU A 215 4.33 19.03 -4.52
CA LEU A 215 5.60 18.46 -4.06
C LEU A 215 6.29 17.68 -5.17
N VAL A 216 5.55 16.88 -5.93
CA VAL A 216 6.07 16.15 -7.07
C VAL A 216 6.55 17.10 -8.16
N ALA A 217 5.76 18.12 -8.51
CA ALA A 217 6.13 19.11 -9.51
C ALA A 217 7.45 19.84 -9.15
N ASN A 218 7.55 20.31 -7.90
CA ASN A 218 8.75 21.01 -7.43
C ASN A 218 10.00 20.12 -7.42
N ASN A 219 9.87 18.89 -6.89
CA ASN A 219 11.00 17.95 -6.88
C ASN A 219 11.40 17.49 -8.30
N TYR A 220 10.42 17.33 -9.19
CA TYR A 220 10.70 16.96 -10.57
C TYR A 220 11.51 18.04 -11.30
N VAL A 221 11.15 19.31 -11.13
CA VAL A 221 11.92 20.44 -11.70
C VAL A 221 13.35 20.46 -11.15
N ALA A 222 13.53 20.16 -9.85
CA ALA A 222 14.87 20.11 -9.26
C ALA A 222 15.74 18.97 -9.83
N LEU A 223 15.13 17.82 -10.14
CA LEU A 223 15.83 16.66 -10.71
C LEU A 223 16.05 16.75 -12.20
N ALA A 224 15.13 17.39 -12.93
CA ALA A 224 15.10 17.42 -14.38
C ALA A 224 14.69 18.81 -14.90
N PRO A 225 15.53 19.86 -14.70
CA PRO A 225 15.18 21.26 -14.95
C PRO A 225 14.86 21.57 -16.42
N HIS A 226 15.36 20.75 -17.36
CA HIS A 226 15.12 20.92 -18.79
C HIS A 226 13.98 20.04 -19.35
N SER A 227 13.29 19.29 -18.48
CA SER A 227 12.18 18.44 -18.87
C SER A 227 10.85 19.21 -18.87
N ARG A 228 9.86 18.67 -19.58
CA ARG A 228 8.49 19.22 -19.51
C ARG A 228 7.95 19.09 -18.09
N PRO A 229 7.14 20.06 -17.63
CA PRO A 229 6.53 19.97 -16.31
C PRO A 229 5.71 18.69 -16.13
N VAL A 230 5.83 18.06 -14.97
CA VAL A 230 5.00 16.91 -14.61
C VAL A 230 3.73 17.38 -13.92
N GLN A 231 2.61 16.76 -14.26
CA GLN A 231 1.32 16.97 -13.60
C GLN A 231 0.77 15.64 -13.13
N LEU A 232 0.23 15.62 -11.91
CA LEU A 232 -0.49 14.49 -11.36
C LEU A 232 -1.98 14.77 -11.48
N CYS A 233 -2.71 13.88 -12.15
CA CYS A 233 -4.14 13.99 -12.36
C CYS A 233 -4.84 12.67 -12.00
N TYR A 234 -6.09 12.72 -11.55
CA TYR A 234 -6.92 11.53 -11.31
C TYR A 234 -7.89 11.36 -12.51
N SER A 235 -7.81 10.20 -13.14
CA SER A 235 -8.74 9.86 -14.24
C SER A 235 -9.71 8.78 -13.78
N SER A 236 -11.00 8.98 -14.04
CA SER A 236 -12.04 8.00 -13.77
C SER A 236 -13.00 7.88 -14.97
N ILE A 237 -13.61 6.70 -15.12
CA ILE A 237 -14.67 6.43 -16.09
C ILE A 237 -15.88 5.92 -15.29
N PRO A 238 -17.07 6.54 -15.38
CA PRO A 238 -17.39 7.77 -16.12
C PRO A 238 -16.74 9.01 -15.51
N GLN A 239 -16.64 10.08 -16.28
CA GLN A 239 -16.15 11.36 -15.79
C GLN A 239 -17.04 11.82 -14.63
N LEU A 240 -16.48 11.87 -13.44
CA LEU A 240 -17.15 12.44 -12.29
C LEU A 240 -17.19 13.95 -12.50
N MET A 241 -18.33 14.48 -12.89
CA MET A 241 -18.59 15.91 -12.81
C MET A 241 -18.75 16.26 -11.33
N VAL A 242 -17.68 16.58 -10.67
CA VAL A 242 -17.71 17.17 -9.33
C VAL A 242 -17.70 18.67 -9.54
N ASN A 243 -18.86 19.30 -9.40
CA ASN A 243 -18.95 20.75 -9.28
C ASN A 243 -18.11 21.13 -8.04
N ASP A 244 -17.08 21.94 -8.22
CA ASP A 244 -16.14 22.48 -7.20
C ASP A 244 -14.93 21.66 -6.77
N LEU A 245 -14.68 20.47 -7.28
CA LEU A 245 -13.35 19.88 -7.15
C LEU A 245 -12.71 19.89 -8.54
N SER A 246 -11.68 20.72 -8.71
CA SER A 246 -10.90 20.76 -9.94
C SER A 246 -10.55 19.34 -10.36
N LEU A 247 -11.10 18.91 -11.48
CA LEU A 247 -10.85 17.62 -12.09
C LEU A 247 -9.35 17.49 -12.34
N ILE A 248 -8.75 16.59 -11.63
CA ILE A 248 -7.36 16.23 -11.81
C ILE A 248 -7.34 15.08 -12.83
N HIS A 249 -6.86 15.33 -14.05
CA HIS A 249 -6.67 14.31 -15.07
C HIS A 249 -5.27 13.73 -14.96
N ILE A 250 -5.13 12.40 -14.98
CA ILE A 250 -3.86 11.75 -15.32
C ILE A 250 -3.90 11.52 -16.82
N SER A 251 -3.34 12.45 -17.59
CA SER A 251 -3.10 12.20 -19.00
C SER A 251 -1.84 11.32 -19.11
N GLU A 252 -1.99 10.14 -19.71
CA GLU A 252 -0.82 9.44 -20.24
C GLU A 252 -0.13 10.37 -21.25
N PRO A 253 1.22 10.42 -21.27
CA PRO A 253 1.91 11.13 -22.33
C PRO A 253 1.47 10.48 -23.65
N THR A 254 0.78 11.24 -24.48
CA THR A 254 0.50 10.86 -25.87
C THR A 254 1.81 10.46 -26.52
N ARG A 255 1.87 9.22 -27.01
CA ARG A 255 2.96 8.77 -27.88
C ARG A 255 3.09 9.82 -29.00
N PRO A 256 4.28 10.30 -29.30
CA PRO A 256 4.48 11.07 -30.50
C PRO A 256 4.11 10.17 -31.68
N GLU A 257 3.14 10.58 -32.46
CA GLU A 257 2.88 9.97 -33.76
C GLU A 257 4.15 10.08 -34.59
N ARG A 258 4.56 8.96 -35.16
CA ARG A 258 5.67 8.89 -36.12
C ARG A 258 5.23 9.42 -37.47
#